data_475a0c15ea683c1a6538fdeeac56bfc5
#
_entry.id   475a0c15ea683c1a6538fdeeac56bfc5
#
_cell.length_a   1.000
_cell.length_b   1.000
_cell.length_c   1.000
_cell.angle_alpha   90.00
_cell.angle_beta   90.00
_cell.angle_gamma   90.00
#
_symmetry.space_group_name_H-M   'P 1'
#
loop_
_entity.id
_entity.type
_entity.pdbx_description
1 polymer ?
#
loop_
_entity_poly.entity_id
_entity_poly.type
_entity_poly.pdbx_seq_one_letter_code
_entity_poly.pdbx_strand_id
1 'polypeptide(L)'
;MGADHVEKWTDQGGNPVIFADFNGNSDRTVLFYNHYDTQPAEPLDQWATDPFEPTVKDGTLFARGVDDDKGELIFRLTLLKYYQEHGGLPVNVKFYVEGEEEIGSRHVIKYTEAHQQQLQADAVIWEGGAKNAAGQLAITGGLKGISCIELAVTTANADLHSSKAAYAESAPWRLTKALASLRDNTTGQIKIEGLYDDVTALTAAENAFVEQLAFDPTQVAQAEGLTRPLLAAKPKQALANEPTINIEGITAGYQEAGVKTVLPRLATAKLDFRLAPSQDPTRIPDLVRKQLAKNGFEDVKVNYLVGQPGYRSDVQHPFVKLVNESAKAIYGADGVEYVLNSAGAGPAYAFGRLLGLPVLGFGIGNANSRAHGANENIRLNDAVQAVSLLDRVLQQL
;
A
#
# COMPACT_ATOMS: atom_id res chain seq x y z
N MET A 1 -0.11 20.33 23.30
CA MET A 1 0.47 20.92 22.10
C MET A 1 -0.44 22.02 21.49
N GLY A 2 -1.47 22.49 22.20
CA GLY A 2 -2.26 23.64 21.80
C GLY A 2 -3.08 23.46 20.52
N ALA A 3 -3.63 22.28 20.29
CA ALA A 3 -4.66 22.11 19.28
C ALA A 3 -5.89 22.95 19.67
N ASP A 4 -6.54 23.56 18.68
CA ASP A 4 -7.77 24.34 18.90
C ASP A 4 -8.94 23.41 19.21
N HIS A 5 -8.93 22.22 18.59
CA HIS A 5 -9.93 21.20 18.84
C HIS A 5 -9.32 19.80 18.75
N VAL A 6 -9.77 18.88 19.62
CA VAL A 6 -9.36 17.47 19.60
C VAL A 6 -10.58 16.60 19.88
N GLU A 7 -10.83 15.64 19.03
CA GLU A 7 -11.89 14.66 19.18
C GLU A 7 -11.35 13.23 19.14
N LYS A 8 -12.00 12.35 19.85
CA LYS A 8 -11.84 10.91 19.75
C LYS A 8 -13.11 10.32 19.14
N TRP A 9 -13.05 9.92 17.89
CA TRP A 9 -14.18 9.31 17.19
C TRP A 9 -14.24 7.81 17.48
N THR A 10 -15.42 7.35 17.90
CA THR A 10 -15.70 5.93 18.21
C THR A 10 -17.06 5.49 17.65
N ASP A 11 -17.71 6.36 16.88
CA ASP A 11 -19.08 6.22 16.42
C ASP A 11 -19.26 5.25 15.25
N GLN A 12 -18.16 4.89 14.55
CA GLN A 12 -18.19 3.99 13.41
C GLN A 12 -17.67 2.58 13.73
N GLY A 13 -17.29 2.30 14.97
CA GLY A 13 -16.72 1.03 15.43
C GLY A 13 -15.21 0.94 15.17
N GLY A 14 -14.64 -0.23 15.47
CA GLY A 14 -13.19 -0.45 15.38
C GLY A 14 -12.38 0.30 16.43
N ASN A 15 -11.09 0.47 16.16
CA ASN A 15 -10.22 1.28 16.99
C ASN A 15 -10.53 2.78 16.79
N PRO A 16 -10.43 3.61 17.85
CA PRO A 16 -10.74 5.03 17.75
C PRO A 16 -9.88 5.75 16.72
N VAL A 17 -10.49 6.71 16.02
CA VAL A 17 -9.75 7.74 15.28
C VAL A 17 -9.55 8.95 16.17
N ILE A 18 -8.36 9.50 16.19
CA ILE A 18 -8.08 10.79 16.83
C ILE A 18 -8.05 11.86 15.75
N PHE A 19 -8.97 12.80 15.86
CA PHE A 19 -8.99 14.00 15.04
C PHE A 19 -8.46 15.18 15.86
N ALA A 20 -7.64 16.02 15.24
CA ALA A 20 -7.22 17.29 15.84
C ALA A 20 -7.09 18.36 14.75
N ASP A 21 -7.44 19.59 15.08
CA ASP A 21 -7.20 20.74 14.22
C ASP A 21 -6.41 21.85 14.92
N PHE A 22 -5.71 22.63 14.12
CA PHE A 22 -4.87 23.74 14.52
C PHE A 22 -5.08 24.88 13.53
N ASN A 23 -5.50 26.04 14.01
CA ASN A 23 -5.65 27.22 13.18
C ASN A 23 -4.30 27.83 12.82
N GLY A 24 -4.15 28.20 11.58
CA GLY A 24 -2.99 28.88 11.03
C GLY A 24 -3.27 30.31 10.61
N ASN A 25 -2.28 30.93 9.98
CA ASN A 25 -2.33 32.33 9.53
C ASN A 25 -2.94 32.51 8.12
N SER A 26 -3.41 31.43 7.49
CA SER A 26 -3.96 31.39 6.12
C SER A 26 -5.30 30.63 6.11
N ASP A 27 -6.11 30.86 5.08
CA ASP A 27 -7.34 30.09 4.83
C ASP A 27 -7.06 28.69 4.24
N ARG A 28 -5.81 28.39 3.92
CA ARG A 28 -5.41 27.08 3.40
C ARG A 28 -5.34 26.04 4.51
N THR A 29 -5.70 24.81 4.18
CA THR A 29 -5.73 23.69 5.14
C THR A 29 -5.02 22.46 4.58
N VAL A 30 -4.12 21.87 5.37
CA VAL A 30 -3.51 20.55 5.09
C VAL A 30 -4.07 19.53 6.07
N LEU A 31 -4.48 18.39 5.56
CA LEU A 31 -4.84 17.23 6.37
C LEU A 31 -3.65 16.23 6.40
N PHE A 32 -3.15 15.93 7.58
CA PHE A 32 -2.22 14.83 7.80
C PHE A 32 -2.98 13.55 8.11
N TYR A 33 -2.68 12.51 7.35
CA TYR A 33 -3.06 11.15 7.70
C TYR A 33 -1.89 10.46 8.38
N ASN A 34 -2.15 9.82 9.51
CA ASN A 34 -1.22 9.01 10.28
C ASN A 34 -1.96 7.84 10.94
N HIS A 35 -1.21 6.85 11.45
CA HIS A 35 -1.77 5.82 12.30
C HIS A 35 -0.95 5.62 13.58
N TYR A 36 -1.60 5.07 14.62
CA TYR A 36 -0.95 4.84 15.92
C TYR A 36 -0.75 3.36 16.26
N ASP A 37 -1.32 2.44 15.51
CA ASP A 37 -1.02 1.02 15.62
C ASP A 37 0.35 0.70 14.99
N THR A 38 0.85 -0.48 15.23
CA THR A 38 2.13 -0.96 14.69
C THR A 38 2.06 -2.46 14.52
N GLN A 39 2.88 -3.01 13.63
CA GLN A 39 3.10 -4.46 13.58
C GLN A 39 3.71 -4.99 14.88
N PRO A 40 3.47 -6.27 15.23
CA PRO A 40 4.17 -6.93 16.32
C PRO A 40 5.70 -6.83 16.20
N ALA A 41 6.39 -6.75 17.31
CA ALA A 41 7.86 -6.67 17.32
C ALA A 41 8.56 -8.04 17.20
N GLU A 42 7.82 -9.12 17.30
CA GLU A 42 8.35 -10.48 17.19
C GLU A 42 8.93 -10.78 15.80
N PRO A 43 10.02 -11.59 15.74
CA PRO A 43 10.71 -12.26 16.85
C PRO A 43 11.71 -11.32 17.55
N LEU A 44 11.58 -11.21 18.89
CA LEU A 44 12.36 -10.26 19.70
C LEU A 44 13.87 -10.54 19.71
N ASP A 45 14.27 -11.77 19.53
CA ASP A 45 15.68 -12.21 19.48
C ASP A 45 16.45 -11.70 18.24
N GLN A 46 15.75 -11.16 17.25
CA GLN A 46 16.36 -10.55 16.06
C GLN A 46 16.63 -9.03 16.21
N TRP A 47 16.18 -8.43 17.31
CA TRP A 47 16.43 -7.02 17.58
C TRP A 47 17.80 -6.82 18.26
N ALA A 48 18.57 -5.85 17.77
CA ALA A 48 19.84 -5.46 18.38
C ALA A 48 19.64 -4.53 19.60
N THR A 49 18.45 -3.92 19.73
CA THR A 49 18.02 -3.05 20.84
C THR A 49 16.63 -3.45 21.25
N ASP A 50 16.15 -3.03 22.42
CA ASP A 50 14.75 -3.22 22.79
C ASP A 50 13.85 -2.44 21.79
N PRO A 51 12.88 -3.10 21.13
CA PRO A 51 12.02 -2.44 20.14
C PRO A 51 11.13 -1.34 20.74
N PHE A 52 10.90 -1.33 22.05
CA PHE A 52 10.05 -0.35 22.74
C PHE A 52 10.84 0.69 23.54
N GLU A 53 12.18 0.64 23.50
CA GLU A 53 13.07 1.66 24.04
C GLU A 53 13.84 2.35 22.90
N PRO A 54 13.39 3.55 22.44
CA PRO A 54 14.03 4.26 21.33
C PRO A 54 15.52 4.47 21.57
N THR A 55 16.34 3.89 20.72
CA THR A 55 17.80 3.88 20.86
C THR A 55 18.47 4.58 19.67
N VAL A 56 19.25 5.63 19.93
CA VAL A 56 20.05 6.29 18.90
C VAL A 56 21.46 5.70 18.86
N LYS A 57 21.86 5.21 17.68
CA LYS A 57 23.21 4.73 17.42
C LYS A 57 23.69 5.21 16.06
N ASP A 58 24.84 5.85 16.00
CA ASP A 58 25.48 6.34 14.77
C ASP A 58 24.52 7.20 13.89
N GLY A 59 23.72 8.09 14.53
CA GLY A 59 22.77 8.95 13.85
C GLY A 59 21.51 8.24 13.33
N THR A 60 21.31 6.98 13.72
CA THR A 60 20.13 6.18 13.40
C THR A 60 19.34 5.91 14.66
N LEU A 61 18.03 6.15 14.62
CA LEU A 61 17.08 5.87 15.70
C LEU A 61 16.38 4.53 15.41
N PHE A 62 16.45 3.61 16.36
CA PHE A 62 15.85 2.28 16.30
C PHE A 62 14.71 2.18 17.30
N ALA A 63 13.52 1.80 16.84
CA ALA A 63 12.38 1.37 17.65
C ALA A 63 11.28 0.82 16.73
N ARG A 64 10.34 0.04 17.26
CA ARG A 64 9.11 -0.34 16.55
C ARG A 64 8.20 0.87 16.38
N GLY A 65 7.71 1.10 15.14
CA GLY A 65 6.87 2.23 14.78
C GLY A 65 7.64 3.53 14.58
N VAL A 66 8.97 3.50 14.54
CA VAL A 66 9.77 4.73 14.34
C VAL A 66 9.75 5.19 12.88
N ASP A 67 9.59 4.28 11.93
CA ASP A 67 9.38 4.56 10.52
C ASP A 67 7.88 4.52 10.20
N ASP A 68 7.17 3.52 10.71
CA ASP A 68 5.82 3.16 10.41
C ASP A 68 4.94 3.08 11.68
N ASP A 69 4.25 4.16 12.10
CA ASP A 69 4.20 5.53 11.54
C ASP A 69 4.35 6.59 12.67
N LYS A 70 4.58 6.14 13.94
CA LYS A 70 4.68 7.05 15.11
C LYS A 70 5.81 8.07 14.99
N GLY A 71 6.91 7.68 14.33
CA GLY A 71 8.01 8.61 14.10
C GLY A 71 7.57 9.79 13.24
N GLU A 72 6.89 9.55 12.12
CA GLU A 72 6.37 10.62 11.27
C GLU A 72 5.39 11.52 12.02
N LEU A 73 4.43 10.93 12.73
CA LEU A 73 3.49 11.69 13.55
C LEU A 73 4.22 12.63 14.52
N ILE A 74 5.24 12.14 15.23
CA ILE A 74 6.01 12.93 16.19
C ILE A 74 6.80 14.05 15.51
N PHE A 75 7.42 13.79 14.36
CA PHE A 75 8.14 14.83 13.63
C PHE A 75 7.22 15.94 13.12
N ARG A 76 6.02 15.56 12.59
CA ARG A 76 4.97 16.51 12.19
C ARG A 76 4.52 17.37 13.36
N LEU A 77 4.20 16.74 14.49
CA LEU A 77 3.80 17.45 15.72
C LEU A 77 4.93 18.34 16.28
N THR A 78 6.17 17.92 16.14
CA THR A 78 7.35 18.73 16.58
C THR A 78 7.49 20.00 15.74
N LEU A 79 7.28 19.91 14.44
CA LEU A 79 7.27 21.09 13.56
C LEU A 79 6.11 22.05 13.93
N LEU A 80 4.91 21.53 14.20
CA LEU A 80 3.79 22.35 14.61
C LEU A 80 4.07 23.09 15.93
N LYS A 81 4.69 22.39 16.90
CA LYS A 81 5.10 23.02 18.17
C LYS A 81 6.11 24.14 17.94
N TYR A 82 7.08 23.91 17.04
CA TYR A 82 8.03 24.95 16.67
C TYR A 82 7.32 26.20 16.13
N TYR A 83 6.36 26.06 15.23
CA TYR A 83 5.60 27.18 14.70
C TYR A 83 4.81 27.93 15.78
N GLN A 84 4.13 27.21 16.67
CA GLN A 84 3.39 27.84 17.76
C GLN A 84 4.27 28.72 18.68
N GLU A 85 5.53 28.33 18.87
CA GLU A 85 6.50 29.08 19.64
C GLU A 85 7.15 30.24 18.85
N HIS A 86 7.02 30.27 17.50
CA HIS A 86 7.74 31.17 16.61
C HIS A 86 6.85 31.93 15.60
N GLY A 87 5.64 32.28 16.00
CA GLY A 87 4.79 33.17 15.18
C GLY A 87 3.52 32.53 14.61
N GLY A 88 3.24 31.29 14.96
CA GLY A 88 2.06 30.57 14.54
C GLY A 88 2.25 29.76 13.25
N LEU A 89 1.29 28.89 12.98
CA LEU A 89 1.30 28.02 11.80
C LEU A 89 1.03 28.83 10.52
N PRO A 90 1.73 28.56 9.44
CA PRO A 90 1.49 29.25 8.16
C PRO A 90 0.12 28.94 7.55
N VAL A 91 -0.39 27.73 7.74
CA VAL A 91 -1.69 27.24 7.24
C VAL A 91 -2.43 26.49 8.35
N ASN A 92 -3.73 26.29 8.16
CA ASN A 92 -4.49 25.39 9.04
C ASN A 92 -4.01 23.96 8.85
N VAL A 93 -3.94 23.21 9.96
CA VAL A 93 -3.51 21.82 9.94
C VAL A 93 -4.55 20.95 10.63
N LYS A 94 -4.89 19.85 10.01
CA LYS A 94 -5.74 18.81 10.58
C LYS A 94 -4.98 17.50 10.67
N PHE A 95 -5.27 16.70 11.67
CA PHE A 95 -4.79 15.32 11.81
C PHE A 95 -5.96 14.36 11.80
N TYR A 96 -5.83 13.32 11.02
CA TYR A 96 -6.62 12.10 11.09
C TYR A 96 -5.66 10.97 11.47
N VAL A 97 -5.79 10.44 12.68
CA VAL A 97 -4.88 9.41 13.21
C VAL A 97 -5.68 8.18 13.56
N GLU A 98 -5.59 7.12 12.73
CA GLU A 98 -6.32 5.88 12.95
C GLU A 98 -5.52 4.83 13.73
N GLY A 99 -6.16 3.73 14.10
CA GLY A 99 -5.55 2.62 14.84
C GLY A 99 -5.84 1.25 14.23
N GLU A 100 -6.08 1.18 12.93
CA GLU A 100 -6.38 -0.05 12.19
C GLU A 100 -5.63 -0.14 10.85
N GLU A 101 -4.61 0.71 10.60
CA GLU A 101 -3.89 0.70 9.33
C GLU A 101 -3.27 -0.67 9.10
N GLU A 102 -2.57 -1.18 10.07
CA GLU A 102 -1.83 -2.43 10.06
C GLU A 102 -2.70 -3.70 9.97
N ILE A 103 -4.01 -3.53 10.09
CA ILE A 103 -5.02 -4.59 9.89
C ILE A 103 -6.00 -4.27 8.77
N GLY A 104 -5.64 -3.30 7.89
CA GLY A 104 -6.32 -2.98 6.64
C GLY A 104 -7.39 -1.91 6.74
N SER A 105 -7.31 -0.98 7.70
CA SER A 105 -8.15 0.24 7.80
C SER A 105 -9.65 -0.01 7.60
N ARG A 106 -10.20 -0.99 8.29
CA ARG A 106 -11.55 -1.52 8.03
C ARG A 106 -12.67 -0.50 8.18
N HIS A 107 -12.44 0.54 8.99
CA HIS A 107 -13.45 1.54 9.31
C HIS A 107 -13.15 2.93 8.73
N VAL A 108 -11.99 3.13 8.06
CA VAL A 108 -11.57 4.43 7.51
C VAL A 108 -12.63 5.07 6.63
N ILE A 109 -13.28 4.29 5.74
CA ILE A 109 -14.33 4.81 4.86
C ILE A 109 -15.50 5.35 5.67
N LYS A 110 -15.98 4.58 6.64
CA LYS A 110 -17.13 4.98 7.47
C LYS A 110 -16.84 6.25 8.26
N TYR A 111 -15.64 6.35 8.86
CA TYR A 111 -15.22 7.56 9.56
C TYR A 111 -15.07 8.74 8.60
N THR A 112 -14.48 8.55 7.43
CA THR A 112 -14.35 9.62 6.43
C THR A 112 -15.72 10.09 5.93
N GLU A 113 -16.66 9.19 5.68
CA GLU A 113 -18.03 9.52 5.28
C GLU A 113 -18.78 10.25 6.38
N ALA A 114 -18.69 9.80 7.63
CA ALA A 114 -19.38 10.40 8.76
C ALA A 114 -18.87 11.82 9.10
N HIS A 115 -17.58 12.07 8.91
CA HIS A 115 -16.90 13.30 9.31
C HIS A 115 -16.40 14.16 8.13
N GLN A 116 -17.00 14.02 6.93
CA GLN A 116 -16.57 14.74 5.73
C GLN A 116 -16.39 16.25 5.91
N GLN A 117 -17.27 16.90 6.66
CA GLN A 117 -17.20 18.34 6.87
C GLN A 117 -15.96 18.74 7.70
N GLN A 118 -15.63 17.95 8.71
CA GLN A 118 -14.46 18.21 9.56
C GLN A 118 -13.16 17.93 8.80
N LEU A 119 -13.19 16.99 7.84
CA LEU A 119 -12.03 16.56 7.05
C LEU A 119 -11.78 17.42 5.78
N GLN A 120 -12.58 18.47 5.53
CA GLN A 120 -12.34 19.36 4.40
C GLN A 120 -10.96 20.00 4.51
N ALA A 121 -10.17 19.95 3.42
CA ALA A 121 -8.83 20.48 3.32
C ALA A 121 -8.51 20.85 1.85
N ASP A 122 -7.36 21.44 1.59
CA ASP A 122 -6.86 21.68 0.23
C ASP A 122 -6.03 20.48 -0.28
N ALA A 123 -5.43 19.73 0.64
CA ALA A 123 -4.58 18.58 0.32
C ALA A 123 -4.41 17.64 1.50
N VAL A 124 -4.00 16.40 1.20
CA VAL A 124 -3.61 15.40 2.19
C VAL A 124 -2.11 15.09 2.06
N ILE A 125 -1.39 15.16 3.16
CA ILE A 125 -0.07 14.56 3.28
C ILE A 125 -0.24 13.21 3.98
N TRP A 126 0.00 12.16 3.20
CA TRP A 126 -0.11 10.77 3.61
C TRP A 126 1.05 10.37 4.53
N GLU A 127 0.87 9.34 5.32
CA GLU A 127 1.95 8.68 6.04
C GLU A 127 2.99 8.09 5.11
N GLY A 128 4.14 7.78 5.69
CA GLY A 128 5.19 7.02 5.04
C GLY A 128 5.86 7.78 3.90
N GLY A 129 6.92 7.23 3.47
CA GLY A 129 7.77 7.74 2.42
C GLY A 129 9.23 7.64 2.84
N ALA A 130 10.08 7.30 1.87
CA ALA A 130 11.45 6.98 2.15
C ALA A 130 12.38 7.50 1.04
N LYS A 131 13.64 7.64 1.36
CA LYS A 131 14.68 7.65 0.32
C LYS A 131 14.85 6.24 -0.26
N ASN A 132 14.87 6.15 -1.58
CA ASN A 132 15.14 4.91 -2.29
C ASN A 132 16.61 4.48 -2.15
N ALA A 133 16.98 3.34 -2.73
CA ALA A 133 18.36 2.82 -2.69
C ALA A 133 19.39 3.72 -3.37
N ALA A 134 18.97 4.60 -4.29
CA ALA A 134 19.82 5.60 -4.93
C ALA A 134 19.98 6.87 -4.06
N GLY A 135 19.33 6.94 -2.89
CA GLY A 135 19.33 8.08 -1.99
C GLY A 135 18.39 9.23 -2.38
N GLN A 136 17.52 9.01 -3.37
CA GLN A 136 16.52 9.99 -3.80
C GLN A 136 15.29 9.91 -2.89
N LEU A 137 14.68 11.04 -2.53
CA LEU A 137 13.38 11.06 -1.88
C LEU A 137 12.31 10.57 -2.86
N ALA A 138 11.58 9.54 -2.51
CA ALA A 138 10.42 9.10 -3.25
C ALA A 138 9.18 9.88 -2.77
N ILE A 139 8.55 10.65 -3.68
CA ILE A 139 7.24 11.26 -3.46
C ILE A 139 6.20 10.36 -4.11
N THR A 140 5.28 9.82 -3.33
CA THR A 140 4.25 8.90 -3.81
C THR A 140 2.94 9.64 -4.03
N GLY A 141 2.43 9.60 -5.27
CA GLY A 141 1.21 10.29 -5.70
C GLY A 141 -0.07 9.49 -5.50
N GLY A 142 -0.01 8.29 -4.92
CA GLY A 142 -1.15 7.42 -4.72
C GLY A 142 -0.77 5.96 -4.44
N LEU A 143 -1.78 5.10 -4.47
CA LEU A 143 -1.66 3.67 -4.17
C LEU A 143 -2.46 2.85 -5.18
N LYS A 144 -1.99 1.64 -5.51
CA LYS A 144 -2.79 0.66 -6.26
C LYS A 144 -3.97 0.17 -5.41
N GLY A 145 -4.98 -0.34 -6.10
CA GLY A 145 -6.05 -1.09 -5.45
C GLY A 145 -5.65 -2.55 -5.20
N ILE A 146 -6.47 -3.23 -4.42
CA ILE A 146 -6.35 -4.66 -4.17
C ILE A 146 -7.71 -5.35 -4.22
N SER A 147 -7.75 -6.60 -4.71
CA SER A 147 -8.90 -7.49 -4.57
C SER A 147 -8.39 -8.88 -4.25
N CYS A 148 -8.83 -9.43 -3.12
CA CYS A 148 -8.47 -10.78 -2.69
C CYS A 148 -9.67 -11.71 -2.84
N ILE A 149 -9.45 -12.88 -3.41
CA ILE A 149 -10.46 -13.91 -3.61
C ILE A 149 -9.93 -15.27 -3.17
N GLU A 150 -10.85 -16.18 -2.88
CA GLU A 150 -10.54 -17.61 -2.72
C GLU A 150 -11.24 -18.41 -3.80
N LEU A 151 -10.49 -19.27 -4.48
CA LEU A 151 -11.01 -20.32 -5.34
C LEU A 151 -11.16 -21.60 -4.54
N ALA A 152 -12.27 -22.30 -4.69
CA ALA A 152 -12.51 -23.58 -4.04
C ALA A 152 -13.15 -24.57 -5.01
N VAL A 153 -12.63 -25.79 -5.04
CA VAL A 153 -13.18 -26.87 -5.87
C VAL A 153 -13.36 -28.14 -5.06
N THR A 154 -14.51 -28.80 -5.25
CA THR A 154 -14.82 -30.07 -4.61
C THR A 154 -15.17 -31.09 -5.68
N THR A 155 -14.44 -32.20 -5.74
CA THR A 155 -14.59 -33.23 -6.78
C THR A 155 -15.21 -34.53 -6.27
N ALA A 156 -15.39 -34.69 -4.96
CA ALA A 156 -15.99 -35.87 -4.35
C ALA A 156 -16.59 -35.54 -2.97
N ASN A 157 -17.44 -36.41 -2.43
CA ASN A 157 -18.03 -36.25 -1.09
C ASN A 157 -17.02 -36.55 0.05
N ALA A 158 -16.02 -37.37 -0.24
CA ALA A 158 -14.96 -37.75 0.70
C ALA A 158 -13.64 -37.93 -0.05
N ASP A 159 -12.55 -37.90 0.69
CA ASP A 159 -11.25 -38.30 0.16
C ASP A 159 -11.28 -39.78 -0.26
N LEU A 160 -10.70 -40.06 -1.41
CA LEU A 160 -10.67 -41.41 -1.95
C LEU A 160 -9.26 -41.99 -1.90
N HIS A 161 -9.15 -43.32 -1.99
CA HIS A 161 -7.85 -43.94 -2.18
C HIS A 161 -7.26 -43.53 -3.53
N SER A 162 -5.95 -43.22 -3.59
CA SER A 162 -5.29 -42.68 -4.76
C SER A 162 -5.39 -43.56 -6.02
N SER A 163 -5.62 -44.88 -5.87
CA SER A 163 -5.87 -45.77 -7.02
C SER A 163 -7.08 -45.37 -7.87
N LYS A 164 -8.03 -44.61 -7.28
CA LYS A 164 -9.19 -44.08 -7.99
C LYS A 164 -8.86 -42.98 -9.00
N ALA A 165 -7.62 -42.45 -8.98
CA ALA A 165 -7.13 -41.52 -9.97
C ALA A 165 -7.13 -42.11 -11.40
N ALA A 166 -7.28 -43.43 -11.54
CA ALA A 166 -7.48 -44.09 -12.83
C ALA A 166 -8.77 -43.62 -13.56
N TYR A 167 -9.79 -43.12 -12.81
CA TYR A 167 -11.08 -42.72 -13.38
C TYR A 167 -11.69 -41.45 -12.75
N ALA A 168 -11.16 -40.98 -11.64
CA ALA A 168 -11.65 -39.80 -10.92
C ALA A 168 -10.60 -38.67 -10.91
N GLU A 169 -11.01 -37.47 -11.23
CA GLU A 169 -10.15 -36.29 -11.10
C GLU A 169 -10.08 -35.84 -9.64
N SER A 170 -8.88 -35.53 -9.16
CA SER A 170 -8.71 -34.95 -7.83
C SER A 170 -8.90 -33.43 -7.82
N ALA A 171 -9.38 -32.87 -6.73
CA ALA A 171 -9.55 -31.45 -6.58
C ALA A 171 -8.25 -30.63 -6.80
N PRO A 172 -7.06 -31.06 -6.36
CA PRO A 172 -5.80 -30.38 -6.67
C PRO A 172 -5.50 -30.25 -8.18
N TRP A 173 -5.73 -31.31 -8.96
CA TRP A 173 -5.56 -31.25 -10.41
C TRP A 173 -6.54 -30.31 -11.07
N ARG A 174 -7.81 -30.35 -10.65
CA ARG A 174 -8.85 -29.46 -11.15
C ARG A 174 -8.52 -28.01 -10.87
N LEU A 175 -8.12 -27.67 -9.63
CA LEU A 175 -7.71 -26.33 -9.22
C LEU A 175 -6.46 -25.85 -9.98
N THR A 176 -5.44 -26.70 -10.13
CA THR A 176 -4.21 -26.35 -10.84
C THR A 176 -4.49 -25.97 -12.29
N LYS A 177 -5.36 -26.73 -12.99
CA LYS A 177 -5.76 -26.43 -14.37
C LYS A 177 -6.56 -25.11 -14.43
N ALA A 178 -7.45 -24.87 -13.47
CA ALA A 178 -8.22 -23.63 -13.38
C ALA A 178 -7.30 -22.42 -13.18
N LEU A 179 -6.35 -22.48 -12.24
CA LEU A 179 -5.35 -21.44 -12.00
C LEU A 179 -4.50 -21.17 -13.25
N ALA A 180 -3.99 -22.24 -13.89
CA ALA A 180 -3.16 -22.12 -15.09
C ALA A 180 -3.91 -21.51 -16.28
N SER A 181 -5.25 -21.56 -16.28
CA SER A 181 -6.09 -20.99 -17.35
C SER A 181 -6.28 -19.47 -17.23
N LEU A 182 -6.01 -18.89 -16.05
CA LEU A 182 -6.21 -17.45 -15.79
C LEU A 182 -5.03 -16.58 -16.24
N ARG A 183 -3.87 -17.18 -16.51
CA ARG A 183 -2.66 -16.47 -16.89
C ARG A 183 -1.89 -17.23 -17.96
N ASP A 184 -1.19 -16.54 -18.83
CA ASP A 184 -0.23 -17.15 -19.76
C ASP A 184 1.04 -17.55 -19.00
N ASN A 185 1.40 -18.82 -19.05
CA ASN A 185 2.52 -19.35 -18.27
C ASN A 185 3.90 -18.94 -18.83
N THR A 186 3.95 -18.43 -20.06
CA THR A 186 5.19 -18.00 -20.72
C THR A 186 5.42 -16.51 -20.54
N THR A 187 4.39 -15.69 -20.80
CA THR A 187 4.49 -14.23 -20.82
C THR A 187 4.05 -13.59 -19.49
N GLY A 188 3.33 -14.35 -18.65
CA GLY A 188 2.73 -13.82 -17.43
C GLY A 188 1.47 -12.97 -17.64
N GLN A 189 1.04 -12.78 -18.90
CA GLN A 189 -0.14 -12.00 -19.23
C GLN A 189 -1.40 -12.63 -18.61
N ILE A 190 -2.23 -11.81 -17.95
CA ILE A 190 -3.50 -12.25 -17.38
C ILE A 190 -4.50 -12.47 -18.51
N LYS A 191 -5.16 -13.64 -18.51
CA LYS A 191 -6.14 -14.06 -19.54
C LYS A 191 -7.59 -13.91 -19.07
N ILE A 192 -7.87 -12.98 -18.17
CA ILE A 192 -9.21 -12.69 -17.68
C ILE A 192 -9.80 -11.60 -18.56
N GLU A 193 -10.83 -11.95 -19.35
CA GLU A 193 -11.50 -10.99 -20.24
C GLU A 193 -12.14 -9.86 -19.44
N GLY A 194 -12.00 -8.63 -19.92
CA GLY A 194 -12.52 -7.43 -19.27
C GLY A 194 -11.67 -6.91 -18.11
N LEU A 195 -10.59 -7.62 -17.70
CA LEU A 195 -9.76 -7.15 -16.59
C LEU A 195 -9.03 -5.83 -16.91
N TYR A 196 -8.65 -5.61 -18.14
CA TYR A 196 -7.93 -4.42 -18.58
C TYR A 196 -8.85 -3.29 -19.08
N ASP A 197 -10.15 -3.52 -19.22
CA ASP A 197 -11.09 -2.56 -19.83
C ASP A 197 -11.23 -1.26 -19.03
N ASP A 198 -11.09 -1.34 -17.71
CA ASP A 198 -11.18 -0.19 -16.80
C ASP A 198 -9.80 0.42 -16.47
N VAL A 199 -8.73 -0.06 -17.09
CA VAL A 199 -7.40 0.51 -16.89
C VAL A 199 -7.26 1.78 -17.71
N THR A 200 -7.30 2.93 -17.05
CA THR A 200 -7.09 4.22 -17.71
C THR A 200 -5.64 4.34 -18.17
N ALA A 201 -5.43 4.63 -19.45
CA ALA A 201 -4.09 4.84 -20.01
C ALA A 201 -3.39 6.03 -19.33
N LEU A 202 -2.09 5.89 -19.11
CA LEU A 202 -1.27 6.98 -18.59
C LEU A 202 -1.22 8.14 -19.60
N THR A 203 -1.35 9.36 -19.10
CA THR A 203 -1.11 10.57 -19.86
C THR A 203 0.38 10.70 -20.23
N ALA A 204 0.71 11.60 -21.16
CA ALA A 204 2.10 11.86 -21.53
C ALA A 204 2.94 12.37 -20.33
N ALA A 205 2.34 13.17 -19.45
CA ALA A 205 2.99 13.67 -18.25
C ALA A 205 3.26 12.56 -17.24
N GLU A 206 2.28 11.65 -17.01
CA GLU A 206 2.45 10.49 -16.14
C GLU A 206 3.50 9.52 -16.69
N ASN A 207 3.48 9.24 -17.99
CA ASN A 207 4.50 8.39 -18.62
C ASN A 207 5.91 8.95 -18.44
N ALA A 208 6.08 10.29 -18.53
CA ALA A 208 7.38 10.90 -18.29
C ALA A 208 7.92 10.63 -16.88
N PHE A 209 7.08 10.63 -15.85
CA PHE A 209 7.48 10.23 -14.49
C PHE A 209 7.83 8.76 -14.42
N VAL A 210 7.04 7.86 -15.03
CA VAL A 210 7.31 6.41 -15.05
C VAL A 210 8.66 6.11 -15.70
N GLU A 211 9.00 6.77 -16.81
CA GLU A 211 10.29 6.56 -17.48
C GLU A 211 11.49 7.02 -16.60
N GLN A 212 11.29 8.04 -15.75
CA GLN A 212 12.32 8.57 -14.86
C GLN A 212 12.55 7.71 -13.60
N LEU A 213 11.66 6.75 -13.28
CA LEU A 213 11.83 5.89 -12.11
C LEU A 213 13.20 5.22 -12.10
N ALA A 214 13.86 5.26 -10.94
CA ALA A 214 15.15 4.60 -10.70
C ALA A 214 14.96 3.07 -10.55
N PHE A 215 14.66 2.39 -11.66
CA PHE A 215 14.45 0.95 -11.69
C PHE A 215 15.46 0.28 -12.65
N ASP A 216 16.46 -0.38 -12.08
CA ASP A 216 17.38 -1.25 -12.82
C ASP A 216 16.99 -2.72 -12.59
N PRO A 217 16.52 -3.44 -13.62
CA PRO A 217 16.10 -4.84 -13.48
C PRO A 217 17.17 -5.76 -12.91
N THR A 218 18.45 -5.51 -13.22
CA THR A 218 19.57 -6.33 -12.75
C THR A 218 19.83 -6.09 -11.25
N GLN A 219 19.86 -4.83 -10.84
CA GLN A 219 20.05 -4.47 -9.44
C GLN A 219 18.88 -4.95 -8.56
N VAL A 220 17.64 -4.80 -9.03
CA VAL A 220 16.43 -5.29 -8.34
C VAL A 220 16.50 -6.82 -8.19
N ALA A 221 16.77 -7.53 -9.26
CA ALA A 221 16.87 -9.00 -9.20
C ALA A 221 17.96 -9.47 -8.22
N GLN A 222 19.09 -8.76 -8.16
CA GLN A 222 20.17 -9.08 -7.22
C GLN A 222 19.80 -8.74 -5.77
N ALA A 223 19.22 -7.57 -5.54
CA ALA A 223 18.84 -7.12 -4.20
C ALA A 223 17.76 -8.01 -3.57
N GLU A 224 16.80 -8.46 -4.38
CA GLU A 224 15.70 -9.34 -3.95
C GLU A 224 16.06 -10.83 -4.02
N GLY A 225 17.24 -11.19 -4.52
CA GLY A 225 17.68 -12.58 -4.66
C GLY A 225 16.84 -13.39 -5.65
N LEU A 226 16.33 -12.77 -6.72
CA LEU A 226 15.50 -13.44 -7.70
C LEU A 226 16.30 -14.49 -8.47
N THR A 227 15.79 -15.72 -8.48
CA THR A 227 16.42 -16.85 -9.22
C THR A 227 15.87 -17.03 -10.64
N ARG A 228 14.87 -16.21 -11.02
CA ARG A 228 14.20 -16.24 -12.33
C ARG A 228 14.22 -14.84 -12.93
N PRO A 229 14.22 -14.72 -14.29
CA PRO A 229 14.08 -13.43 -14.94
C PRO A 229 12.81 -12.69 -14.50
N LEU A 230 12.84 -11.36 -14.56
CA LEU A 230 11.64 -10.55 -14.35
C LEU A 230 10.54 -10.97 -15.34
N LEU A 231 9.31 -11.02 -14.83
CA LEU A 231 8.15 -11.45 -15.61
C LEU A 231 7.69 -10.37 -16.60
N ALA A 232 7.66 -9.12 -16.15
CA ALA A 232 7.18 -8.01 -16.96
C ALA A 232 8.23 -7.52 -17.96
N ALA A 233 7.85 -7.38 -19.23
CA ALA A 233 8.70 -6.80 -20.26
C ALA A 233 8.96 -5.29 -20.02
N LYS A 234 8.00 -4.60 -19.37
CA LYS A 234 8.07 -3.18 -19.01
C LYS A 234 7.74 -3.01 -17.52
N PRO A 235 8.68 -3.34 -16.62
CA PRO A 235 8.38 -3.39 -15.18
C PRO A 235 7.97 -2.05 -14.58
N LYS A 236 8.53 -0.92 -15.04
CA LYS A 236 8.12 0.41 -14.56
C LYS A 236 6.64 0.70 -14.83
N GLN A 237 6.18 0.42 -16.06
CA GLN A 237 4.77 0.59 -16.46
C GLN A 237 3.88 -0.40 -15.70
N ALA A 238 4.32 -1.65 -15.53
CA ALA A 238 3.58 -2.67 -14.79
C ALA A 238 3.40 -2.27 -13.31
N LEU A 239 4.45 -1.78 -12.67
CA LEU A 239 4.38 -1.25 -11.31
C LEU A 239 3.40 -0.06 -11.21
N ALA A 240 3.45 0.86 -12.18
CA ALA A 240 2.64 2.07 -12.13
C ALA A 240 1.16 1.84 -12.47
N ASN A 241 0.82 0.99 -13.46
CA ASN A 241 -0.54 1.02 -14.03
C ASN A 241 -1.12 -0.32 -14.50
N GLU A 242 -0.39 -1.44 -14.41
CA GLU A 242 -0.95 -2.73 -14.85
C GLU A 242 -1.50 -3.53 -13.67
N PRO A 243 -2.64 -4.24 -13.83
CA PRO A 243 -3.10 -5.18 -12.83
C PRO A 243 -2.16 -6.38 -12.74
N THR A 244 -2.09 -6.99 -11.57
CA THR A 244 -1.36 -8.25 -11.34
C THR A 244 -2.29 -9.30 -10.77
N ILE A 245 -1.92 -10.57 -10.93
CA ILE A 245 -2.53 -11.72 -10.25
C ILE A 245 -1.42 -12.51 -9.56
N ASN A 246 -1.60 -12.78 -8.29
CA ASN A 246 -0.69 -13.58 -7.49
C ASN A 246 -1.44 -14.71 -6.77
N ILE A 247 -0.77 -15.82 -6.53
CA ILE A 247 -1.26 -16.92 -5.70
C ILE A 247 -0.59 -16.80 -4.33
N GLU A 248 -1.35 -16.38 -3.32
CA GLU A 248 -0.84 -16.26 -1.94
C GLU A 248 -0.64 -17.61 -1.28
N GLY A 249 -1.52 -18.57 -1.59
CA GLY A 249 -1.44 -19.89 -1.02
C GLY A 249 -2.35 -20.90 -1.70
N ILE A 250 -1.94 -22.17 -1.64
CA ILE A 250 -2.72 -23.31 -2.13
C ILE A 250 -2.81 -24.33 -0.98
N THR A 251 -4.02 -24.79 -0.71
CA THR A 251 -4.27 -25.83 0.30
C THR A 251 -4.98 -27.01 -0.35
N ALA A 252 -4.34 -28.20 -0.29
CA ALA A 252 -4.92 -29.41 -0.84
C ALA A 252 -4.25 -30.67 -0.28
N GLY A 253 -5.04 -31.69 0.04
CA GLY A 253 -4.55 -33.02 0.42
C GLY A 253 -3.76 -33.07 1.71
N TYR A 254 -2.83 -34.02 1.78
CA TYR A 254 -2.02 -34.31 2.95
C TYR A 254 -0.76 -33.41 2.97
N GLN A 255 -0.58 -32.67 4.05
CA GLN A 255 0.51 -31.69 4.24
C GLN A 255 1.52 -32.09 5.31
N GLU A 256 1.23 -33.18 6.09
CA GLU A 256 2.08 -33.61 7.17
C GLU A 256 3.27 -34.43 6.67
N ALA A 257 4.22 -34.74 7.55
CA ALA A 257 5.37 -35.57 7.23
C ALA A 257 4.94 -37.01 6.86
N GLY A 258 5.66 -37.63 5.93
CA GLY A 258 5.36 -38.95 5.42
C GLY A 258 4.48 -38.94 4.16
N VAL A 259 3.82 -40.05 3.86
CA VAL A 259 2.97 -40.21 2.68
C VAL A 259 1.58 -40.69 3.06
N LYS A 260 0.56 -40.13 2.40
CA LYS A 260 -0.83 -40.57 2.45
C LYS A 260 -1.33 -40.72 1.01
N THR A 261 -1.56 -41.96 0.57
CA THR A 261 -2.01 -42.27 -0.79
C THR A 261 -3.49 -41.95 -0.97
N VAL A 262 -3.80 -40.66 -1.06
CA VAL A 262 -5.15 -40.09 -1.11
C VAL A 262 -5.38 -39.35 -2.41
N LEU A 263 -6.64 -39.36 -2.88
CA LEU A 263 -7.18 -38.46 -3.89
C LEU A 263 -8.03 -37.43 -3.14
N PRO A 264 -7.52 -36.19 -2.96
CA PRO A 264 -8.19 -35.19 -2.16
C PRO A 264 -9.48 -34.73 -2.83
N ARG A 265 -10.55 -34.61 -2.05
CA ARG A 265 -11.87 -34.16 -2.50
C ARG A 265 -12.00 -32.65 -2.65
N LEU A 266 -11.16 -31.89 -1.91
CA LEU A 266 -11.22 -30.44 -1.80
C LEU A 266 -9.83 -29.86 -2.07
N ALA A 267 -9.80 -28.73 -2.78
CA ALA A 267 -8.63 -27.88 -2.90
C ALA A 267 -9.07 -26.41 -2.92
N THR A 268 -8.28 -25.54 -2.31
CA THR A 268 -8.50 -24.09 -2.28
C THR A 268 -7.24 -23.34 -2.68
N ALA A 269 -7.41 -22.14 -3.26
CA ALA A 269 -6.32 -21.20 -3.51
C ALA A 269 -6.77 -19.78 -3.16
N LYS A 270 -5.92 -19.05 -2.47
CA LYS A 270 -6.10 -17.59 -2.25
C LYS A 270 -5.31 -16.84 -3.30
N LEU A 271 -5.95 -15.84 -3.87
CA LEU A 271 -5.39 -15.00 -4.93
C LEU A 271 -5.53 -13.54 -4.52
N ASP A 272 -4.50 -12.75 -4.73
CA ASP A 272 -4.58 -11.30 -4.73
C ASP A 272 -4.40 -10.74 -6.14
N PHE A 273 -5.12 -9.65 -6.39
CA PHE A 273 -5.00 -8.82 -7.58
C PHE A 273 -4.57 -7.43 -7.12
N ARG A 274 -3.41 -6.95 -7.57
CA ARG A 274 -3.12 -5.53 -7.49
C ARG A 274 -3.74 -4.85 -8.69
N LEU A 275 -4.46 -3.77 -8.45
CA LEU A 275 -5.32 -3.13 -9.44
C LEU A 275 -4.79 -1.74 -9.80
N ALA A 276 -4.90 -1.36 -11.07
CA ALA A 276 -4.66 0.03 -11.46
C ALA A 276 -5.62 0.95 -10.68
N PRO A 277 -5.21 2.20 -10.38
CA PRO A 277 -6.05 3.10 -9.57
C PRO A 277 -7.47 3.32 -10.10
N SER A 278 -7.70 3.17 -11.39
CA SER A 278 -9.04 3.32 -12.01
C SER A 278 -9.97 2.13 -11.85
N GLN A 279 -9.45 0.97 -11.46
CA GLN A 279 -10.23 -0.28 -11.40
C GLN A 279 -11.08 -0.41 -10.13
N ASP A 280 -12.21 -1.11 -10.26
CA ASP A 280 -13.11 -1.45 -9.15
C ASP A 280 -12.81 -2.86 -8.64
N PRO A 281 -12.34 -3.02 -7.38
CA PRO A 281 -12.02 -4.33 -6.79
C PRO A 281 -13.23 -5.26 -6.70
N THR A 282 -14.44 -4.74 -6.60
CA THR A 282 -15.66 -5.55 -6.45
C THR A 282 -16.05 -6.29 -7.73
N ARG A 283 -15.54 -5.88 -8.89
CA ARG A 283 -15.78 -6.52 -10.19
C ARG A 283 -14.91 -7.77 -10.41
N ILE A 284 -13.79 -7.90 -9.70
CA ILE A 284 -12.80 -8.96 -9.94
C ILE A 284 -13.39 -10.37 -9.76
N PRO A 285 -14.17 -10.67 -8.69
CA PRO A 285 -14.76 -12.00 -8.53
C PRO A 285 -15.64 -12.42 -9.72
N ASP A 286 -16.42 -11.49 -10.27
CA ASP A 286 -17.29 -11.77 -11.41
C ASP A 286 -16.53 -11.99 -12.71
N LEU A 287 -15.47 -11.21 -12.95
CA LEU A 287 -14.59 -11.40 -14.11
C LEU A 287 -13.89 -12.76 -14.05
N VAL A 288 -13.37 -13.14 -12.88
CA VAL A 288 -12.73 -14.45 -12.67
C VAL A 288 -13.75 -15.58 -12.86
N ARG A 289 -14.96 -15.46 -12.31
CA ARG A 289 -16.02 -16.46 -12.43
C ARG A 289 -16.41 -16.68 -13.90
N LYS A 290 -16.59 -15.60 -14.64
CA LYS A 290 -16.92 -15.66 -16.09
C LYS A 290 -15.79 -16.32 -16.88
N GLN A 291 -14.53 -15.95 -16.60
CA GLN A 291 -13.38 -16.55 -17.29
C GLN A 291 -13.23 -18.03 -16.99
N LEU A 292 -13.39 -18.43 -15.73
CA LEU A 292 -13.34 -19.85 -15.34
C LEU A 292 -14.45 -20.65 -16.04
N ALA A 293 -15.68 -20.15 -16.06
CA ALA A 293 -16.79 -20.80 -16.77
C ALA A 293 -16.50 -20.94 -18.28
N LYS A 294 -15.98 -19.88 -18.92
CA LYS A 294 -15.56 -19.91 -20.32
C LYS A 294 -14.49 -20.98 -20.59
N ASN A 295 -13.62 -21.23 -19.63
CA ASN A 295 -12.55 -22.21 -19.72
C ASN A 295 -12.99 -23.63 -19.30
N GLY A 296 -14.29 -23.87 -18.98
CA GLY A 296 -14.83 -25.16 -18.55
C GLY A 296 -14.58 -25.49 -17.08
N PHE A 297 -14.46 -24.45 -16.23
CA PHE A 297 -14.24 -24.54 -14.78
C PHE A 297 -15.38 -23.88 -13.98
N GLU A 298 -16.63 -24.00 -14.44
CA GLU A 298 -17.81 -23.44 -13.79
C GLU A 298 -18.10 -24.04 -12.41
N ASP A 299 -17.52 -25.20 -12.10
CA ASP A 299 -17.60 -25.87 -10.80
C ASP A 299 -16.64 -25.28 -9.75
N VAL A 300 -15.69 -24.45 -10.16
CA VAL A 300 -14.77 -23.76 -9.24
C VAL A 300 -15.50 -22.54 -8.63
N LYS A 301 -15.71 -22.58 -7.32
CA LYS A 301 -16.32 -21.48 -6.58
C LYS A 301 -15.34 -20.33 -6.44
N VAL A 302 -15.84 -19.09 -6.58
CA VAL A 302 -15.08 -17.86 -6.41
C VAL A 302 -15.70 -17.07 -5.25
N ASN A 303 -14.99 -16.99 -4.14
CA ASN A 303 -15.40 -16.27 -2.94
C ASN A 303 -14.62 -14.95 -2.86
N TYR A 304 -15.33 -13.83 -2.74
CA TYR A 304 -14.70 -12.54 -2.46
C TYR A 304 -14.30 -12.47 -0.98
N LEU A 305 -13.07 -12.04 -0.69
CA LEU A 305 -12.56 -11.91 0.67
C LEU A 305 -12.53 -10.45 1.10
N VAL A 306 -11.77 -9.62 0.40
CA VAL A 306 -11.59 -8.20 0.70
C VAL A 306 -11.11 -7.47 -0.54
N GLY A 307 -11.35 -6.17 -0.60
CA GLY A 307 -10.78 -5.31 -1.62
C GLY A 307 -10.85 -3.84 -1.24
N GLN A 308 -9.89 -3.09 -1.78
CA GLN A 308 -9.80 -1.65 -1.63
C GLN A 308 -9.52 -1.03 -3.00
N PRO A 309 -10.22 0.05 -3.39
CA PRO A 309 -9.90 0.79 -4.59
C PRO A 309 -8.53 1.44 -4.50
N GLY A 310 -7.86 1.61 -5.63
CA GLY A 310 -6.69 2.47 -5.69
C GLY A 310 -7.04 3.95 -5.81
N TYR A 311 -6.04 4.78 -5.68
CA TYR A 311 -6.14 6.23 -5.89
C TYR A 311 -4.83 6.76 -6.47
N ARG A 312 -4.93 7.81 -7.30
CA ARG A 312 -3.77 8.56 -7.82
C ARG A 312 -4.14 10.02 -7.95
N SER A 313 -3.29 10.87 -7.42
CA SER A 313 -3.39 12.33 -7.58
C SER A 313 -3.04 12.74 -9.01
N ASP A 314 -3.74 13.75 -9.52
CA ASP A 314 -3.41 14.38 -10.79
C ASP A 314 -2.03 15.06 -10.71
N VAL A 315 -1.10 14.62 -11.53
CA VAL A 315 0.26 15.17 -11.59
C VAL A 315 0.29 16.66 -11.99
N GLN A 316 -0.80 17.19 -12.56
CA GLN A 316 -0.94 18.61 -12.91
C GLN A 316 -1.53 19.44 -11.77
N HIS A 317 -2.01 18.81 -10.68
CA HIS A 317 -2.58 19.54 -9.55
C HIS A 317 -1.54 20.51 -8.94
N PRO A 318 -1.93 21.75 -8.58
CA PRO A 318 -1.00 22.74 -8.01
C PRO A 318 -0.24 22.24 -6.79
N PHE A 319 -0.89 21.52 -5.90
CA PHE A 319 -0.25 20.92 -4.72
C PHE A 319 0.84 19.92 -5.09
N VAL A 320 0.59 19.04 -6.08
CA VAL A 320 1.58 18.07 -6.55
C VAL A 320 2.82 18.76 -7.08
N LYS A 321 2.63 19.83 -7.87
CA LYS A 321 3.73 20.66 -8.39
C LYS A 321 4.50 21.35 -7.27
N LEU A 322 3.78 21.94 -6.31
CA LEU A 322 4.37 22.60 -5.16
C LEU A 322 5.28 21.66 -4.36
N VAL A 323 4.80 20.46 -4.01
CA VAL A 323 5.58 19.46 -3.25
C VAL A 323 6.82 19.04 -4.05
N ASN A 324 6.66 18.74 -5.35
CA ASN A 324 7.77 18.31 -6.19
C ASN A 324 8.87 19.39 -6.34
N GLU A 325 8.48 20.65 -6.57
CA GLU A 325 9.42 21.77 -6.64
C GLU A 325 10.09 22.06 -5.28
N SER A 326 9.32 21.98 -4.19
CA SER A 326 9.86 22.13 -2.83
C SER A 326 10.88 21.04 -2.50
N ALA A 327 10.58 19.80 -2.89
CA ALA A 327 11.50 18.67 -2.72
C ALA A 327 12.80 18.86 -3.52
N LYS A 328 12.71 19.25 -4.77
CA LYS A 328 13.90 19.55 -5.59
C LYS A 328 14.77 20.67 -4.99
N ALA A 329 14.14 21.65 -4.34
CA ALA A 329 14.89 22.71 -3.67
C ALA A 329 15.67 22.22 -2.44
N ILE A 330 15.21 21.18 -1.74
CA ILE A 330 15.85 20.60 -0.56
C ILE A 330 16.86 19.50 -0.93
N TYR A 331 16.46 18.59 -1.85
CA TYR A 331 17.23 17.38 -2.19
C TYR A 331 18.06 17.51 -3.47
N GLY A 332 17.90 18.62 -4.22
CA GLY A 332 18.45 18.76 -5.57
C GLY A 332 17.55 18.14 -6.66
N ALA A 333 17.73 18.58 -7.89
CA ALA A 333 16.90 18.12 -9.01
C ALA A 333 16.95 16.60 -9.21
N ASP A 334 18.13 16.02 -9.06
CA ASP A 334 18.36 14.57 -9.21
C ASP A 334 18.13 13.79 -7.89
N GLY A 335 17.84 14.48 -6.79
CA GLY A 335 17.61 13.90 -5.47
C GLY A 335 16.16 13.55 -5.17
N VAL A 336 15.28 13.64 -6.17
CA VAL A 336 13.84 13.40 -6.02
C VAL A 336 13.34 12.46 -7.11
N GLU A 337 12.53 11.49 -6.70
CA GLU A 337 11.80 10.61 -7.59
C GLU A 337 10.29 10.79 -7.34
N TYR A 338 9.51 11.03 -8.39
CA TYR A 338 8.04 11.03 -8.26
C TYR A 338 7.47 9.70 -8.72
N VAL A 339 6.87 8.97 -7.79
CA VAL A 339 6.21 7.69 -8.00
C VAL A 339 4.71 7.94 -8.16
N LEU A 340 4.14 7.68 -9.33
CA LEU A 340 2.73 7.94 -9.61
C LEU A 340 1.81 7.32 -8.55
N ASN A 341 2.10 6.09 -8.19
CA ASN A 341 1.47 5.38 -7.09
C ASN A 341 2.38 4.22 -6.63
N SER A 342 2.37 3.94 -5.35
CA SER A 342 2.93 2.71 -4.81
C SER A 342 2.26 1.49 -5.44
N ALA A 343 3.00 0.40 -5.60
CA ALA A 343 2.44 -0.90 -5.98
C ALA A 343 1.64 -1.57 -4.85
N GLY A 344 1.78 -1.07 -3.61
CA GLY A 344 0.97 -1.43 -2.46
C GLY A 344 -0.46 -0.89 -2.54
N ALA A 345 -1.30 -1.32 -1.63
CA ALA A 345 -2.67 -0.81 -1.44
C ALA A 345 -2.79 -0.21 -0.04
N GLY A 346 -3.69 0.75 0.11
CA GLY A 346 -3.99 1.41 1.37
C GLY A 346 -5.18 2.35 1.21
N PRO A 347 -5.67 2.94 2.30
CA PRO A 347 -6.94 3.65 2.31
C PRO A 347 -6.89 5.09 1.74
N ALA A 348 -5.84 5.50 1.02
CA ALA A 348 -5.72 6.83 0.42
C ALA A 348 -6.95 7.23 -0.44
N TYR A 349 -7.64 6.25 -1.01
CA TYR A 349 -8.89 6.47 -1.77
C TYR A 349 -10.01 7.08 -0.92
N ALA A 350 -10.01 6.86 0.40
CA ALA A 350 -10.98 7.46 1.32
C ALA A 350 -10.90 8.99 1.32
N PHE A 351 -9.72 9.53 1.17
CA PHE A 351 -9.49 10.97 1.12
C PHE A 351 -9.50 11.49 -0.31
N GLY A 352 -8.85 10.75 -1.21
CA GLY A 352 -8.73 11.16 -2.59
C GLY A 352 -10.03 11.08 -3.38
N ARG A 353 -10.81 10.01 -3.23
CA ARG A 353 -12.07 9.85 -3.98
C ARG A 353 -13.28 10.43 -3.26
N LEU A 354 -13.43 10.19 -1.94
CA LEU A 354 -14.61 10.65 -1.21
C LEU A 354 -14.57 12.15 -0.92
N LEU A 355 -13.40 12.71 -0.60
CA LEU A 355 -13.23 14.13 -0.31
C LEU A 355 -12.76 14.94 -1.53
N GLY A 356 -12.30 14.27 -2.59
CA GLY A 356 -11.79 14.93 -3.80
C GLY A 356 -10.44 15.61 -3.60
N LEU A 357 -9.63 15.19 -2.63
CA LEU A 357 -8.39 15.85 -2.24
C LEU A 357 -7.18 15.22 -2.97
N PRO A 358 -6.17 16.00 -3.37
CA PRO A 358 -4.88 15.45 -3.75
C PRO A 358 -4.19 14.84 -2.53
N VAL A 359 -3.65 13.61 -2.70
CA VAL A 359 -2.97 12.86 -1.65
C VAL A 359 -1.55 12.60 -2.07
N LEU A 360 -0.57 13.01 -1.28
CA LEU A 360 0.85 12.74 -1.51
C LEU A 360 1.51 12.18 -0.26
N GLY A 361 2.29 11.12 -0.43
CA GLY A 361 3.15 10.56 0.61
C GLY A 361 4.61 10.97 0.39
N PHE A 362 5.25 11.46 1.43
CA PHE A 362 6.68 11.64 1.56
C PHE A 362 7.04 11.65 3.05
N GLY A 363 8.18 11.07 3.43
CA GLY A 363 8.43 10.85 4.84
C GLY A 363 9.90 10.75 5.21
N ILE A 364 10.12 10.20 6.39
CA ILE A 364 11.41 10.18 7.10
C ILE A 364 12.20 8.90 6.88
N GLY A 365 11.63 7.95 6.16
CA GLY A 365 12.20 6.63 5.96
C GLY A 365 13.44 6.60 5.04
N ASN A 366 14.05 5.45 4.96
CA ASN A 366 15.18 5.16 4.08
C ASN A 366 15.07 3.73 3.53
N ALA A 367 15.87 3.40 2.51
CA ALA A 367 15.85 2.09 1.88
C ALA A 367 16.11 0.89 2.84
N ASN A 368 16.61 1.15 4.04
CA ASN A 368 16.90 0.14 5.06
C ASN A 368 16.08 0.36 6.35
N SER A 369 14.97 1.09 6.30
CA SER A 369 14.12 1.36 7.46
C SER A 369 13.56 0.10 8.11
N ARG A 370 13.37 -0.97 7.34
CA ARG A 370 12.86 -2.27 7.82
C ARG A 370 11.49 -2.17 8.49
N ALA A 371 10.59 -1.34 7.97
CA ALA A 371 9.19 -1.37 8.37
C ALA A 371 8.67 -2.82 8.43
N HIS A 372 7.88 -3.16 9.45
CA HIS A 372 7.38 -4.52 9.77
C HIS A 372 8.47 -5.55 10.17
N GLY A 373 9.77 -5.21 10.09
CA GLY A 373 10.87 -6.11 10.45
C GLY A 373 11.53 -5.79 11.78
N ALA A 374 12.44 -6.66 12.23
CA ALA A 374 13.30 -6.37 13.36
C ALA A 374 14.35 -5.30 13.00
N ASN A 375 14.73 -4.48 13.97
CA ASN A 375 15.60 -3.32 13.81
C ASN A 375 15.03 -2.24 12.89
N GLU A 376 13.73 -2.02 12.94
CA GLU A 376 13.09 -0.89 12.30
C GLU A 376 13.79 0.42 12.74
N ASN A 377 14.02 1.30 11.76
CA ASN A 377 14.86 2.46 12.01
C ASN A 377 14.64 3.61 11.04
N ILE A 378 15.03 4.81 11.49
CA ILE A 378 15.17 5.99 10.63
C ILE A 378 16.54 6.62 10.82
N ARG A 379 17.03 7.28 9.78
CA ARG A 379 18.24 8.12 9.88
C ARG A 379 17.84 9.53 10.26
N LEU A 380 18.38 10.06 11.35
CA LEU A 380 17.99 11.39 11.85
C LEU A 380 18.24 12.51 10.83
N ASN A 381 19.31 12.43 10.03
CA ASN A 381 19.56 13.41 8.97
C ASN A 381 18.49 13.37 7.87
N ASP A 382 17.98 12.19 7.51
CA ASP A 382 16.90 12.04 6.52
C ASP A 382 15.59 12.62 7.09
N ALA A 383 15.30 12.36 8.36
CA ALA A 383 14.16 12.96 9.05
C ALA A 383 14.22 14.50 9.10
N VAL A 384 15.38 15.10 9.39
CA VAL A 384 15.56 16.56 9.36
C VAL A 384 15.30 17.12 7.97
N GLN A 385 15.75 16.45 6.90
CA GLN A 385 15.47 16.88 5.53
C GLN A 385 13.97 16.78 5.19
N ALA A 386 13.30 15.71 5.63
CA ALA A 386 11.86 15.54 5.41
C ALA A 386 11.05 16.62 6.14
N VAL A 387 11.41 16.97 7.37
CA VAL A 387 10.81 18.07 8.12
C VAL A 387 11.07 19.42 7.41
N SER A 388 12.26 19.63 6.85
CA SER A 388 12.59 20.85 6.09
C SER A 388 11.76 20.94 4.81
N LEU A 389 11.46 19.82 4.16
CA LEU A 389 10.54 19.77 3.03
C LEU A 389 9.11 20.12 3.48
N LEU A 390 8.65 19.52 4.56
CA LEU A 390 7.32 19.78 5.11
C LEU A 390 7.15 21.25 5.48
N ASP A 391 8.14 21.84 6.19
CA ASP A 391 8.19 23.27 6.52
C ASP A 391 8.02 24.13 5.26
N ARG A 392 8.81 23.86 4.22
CA ARG A 392 8.76 24.60 2.96
C ARG A 392 7.40 24.47 2.27
N VAL A 393 6.80 23.29 2.26
CA VAL A 393 5.47 23.03 1.66
C VAL A 393 4.40 23.84 2.40
N LEU A 394 4.41 23.81 3.73
CA LEU A 394 3.42 24.53 4.55
C LEU A 394 3.55 26.06 4.40
N GLN A 395 4.77 26.58 4.23
CA GLN A 395 4.99 28.01 4.03
C GLN A 395 4.59 28.54 2.63
N GLN A 396 4.47 27.66 1.63
CA GLN A 396 4.20 28.03 0.24
C GLN A 396 2.77 27.66 -0.22
N LEU A 397 2.02 26.95 0.60
CA LEU A 397 0.64 26.60 0.33
C LEU A 397 -0.29 27.78 0.62
#